data_57bf7f45e50e0afa39bd89e265b18b6a
#
_entry.id   57bf7f45e50e0afa39bd89e265b18b6a
#
_cell.length_a   1.000
_cell.length_b   1.000
_cell.length_c   1.000
_cell.angle_alpha   90.00
_cell.angle_beta   90.00
_cell.angle_gamma   90.00
#
_symmetry.space_group_name_H-M   'P 1'
#
loop_
_entity.id
_entity.type
_entity.pdbx_description
1 polymer ?
#
loop_
_entity_poly.entity_id
_entity_poly.type
_entity_poly.pdbx_seq_one_letter_code
_entity_poly.pdbx_strand_id
1 'polypeptide(L)'
;QPLAGRDSWPDQAALDGLFAHARRQGCPLPARLRCVLDAEPDAYYESHIASTGEVPTRSANWHDWFNALAWLAYPRLKTALNARHQAAMAAGEARRGPIRDSATLLDECGILIPYAETAHAQAIDQMRWSTLWLTHRADWGRVIDAYPVGHALPEMLLAPFIGLTGKAWLLPVQTDFFSWPLAQRLVHLDQLAADRLHQLDRPSRLAPLPILGIPGWHAGVQDADFYANTAYFCPSRRAPSVWAA
;
A
#
# COMPACT_ATOMS: atom_id res chain seq x y z
N GLN A 1 7.46 -16.65 8.93
CA GLN A 1 6.54 -17.02 10.03
C GLN A 1 7.16 -16.88 11.44
N PRO A 2 8.16 -16.00 11.68
CA PRO A 2 8.85 -15.94 13.00
C PRO A 2 7.94 -15.44 14.13
N LEU A 3 6.78 -14.86 13.82
CA LEU A 3 5.87 -14.26 14.81
C LEU A 3 4.48 -14.91 14.84
N ALA A 4 4.23 -15.93 14.01
CA ALA A 4 2.99 -16.66 14.01
C ALA A 4 2.83 -17.44 15.34
N GLY A 5 1.66 -17.31 15.98
CA GLY A 5 1.34 -18.00 17.23
C GLY A 5 1.83 -17.31 18.52
N ARG A 6 2.22 -16.04 18.46
CA ARG A 6 2.48 -15.25 19.67
C ARG A 6 1.17 -14.68 20.23
N ASP A 7 1.01 -14.80 21.54
CA ASP A 7 -0.11 -14.24 22.30
C ASP A 7 0.20 -12.84 22.88
N SER A 8 1.38 -12.28 22.54
CA SER A 8 1.84 -10.97 23.02
C SER A 8 2.49 -10.15 21.91
N TRP A 9 2.48 -8.84 22.09
CA TRP A 9 3.21 -7.92 21.22
C TRP A 9 4.70 -8.27 21.17
N PRO A 10 5.36 -8.09 20.00
CA PRO A 10 6.79 -8.31 19.89
C PRO A 10 7.56 -7.26 20.72
N ASP A 11 8.58 -7.71 21.42
CA ASP A 11 9.60 -6.88 22.04
C ASP A 11 10.67 -6.43 21.03
N GLN A 12 11.60 -5.57 21.47
CA GLN A 12 12.68 -5.07 20.60
C GLN A 12 13.52 -6.22 20.02
N ALA A 13 13.83 -7.25 20.80
CA ALA A 13 14.63 -8.38 20.31
C ALA A 13 13.91 -9.16 19.20
N ALA A 14 12.59 -9.30 19.30
CA ALA A 14 11.77 -9.94 18.28
C ALA A 14 11.75 -9.11 16.99
N LEU A 15 11.62 -7.77 17.07
CA LEU A 15 11.70 -6.88 15.93
C LEU A 15 13.07 -6.93 15.25
N ASP A 16 14.14 -6.80 16.02
CA ASP A 16 15.51 -6.89 15.51
C ASP A 16 15.76 -8.24 14.83
N GLY A 17 15.28 -9.32 15.45
CA GLY A 17 15.35 -10.67 14.89
C GLY A 17 14.60 -10.81 13.56
N LEU A 18 13.44 -10.17 13.42
CA LEU A 18 12.63 -10.17 12.20
C LEU A 18 13.36 -9.44 11.05
N PHE A 19 13.90 -8.24 11.30
CA PHE A 19 14.66 -7.47 10.32
C PHE A 19 15.98 -8.17 9.94
N ALA A 20 16.68 -8.75 10.91
CA ALA A 20 17.87 -9.54 10.65
C ALA A 20 17.56 -10.79 9.81
N HIS A 21 16.45 -11.48 10.11
CA HIS A 21 15.99 -12.61 9.30
C HIS A 21 15.70 -12.19 7.85
N ALA A 22 14.95 -11.11 7.66
CA ALA A 22 14.63 -10.60 6.32
C ALA A 22 15.90 -10.30 5.51
N ARG A 23 16.93 -9.66 6.12
CA ARG A 23 18.23 -9.42 5.46
C ARG A 23 18.93 -10.71 5.07
N ARG A 24 18.93 -11.73 5.95
CA ARG A 24 19.52 -13.05 5.61
C ARG A 24 18.81 -13.74 4.43
N GLN A 25 17.51 -13.45 4.24
CA GLN A 25 16.74 -13.93 3.09
C GLN A 25 16.90 -13.05 1.83
N GLY A 26 17.83 -12.08 1.86
CA GLY A 26 18.09 -11.21 0.72
C GLY A 26 17.12 -10.04 0.56
N CYS A 27 16.30 -9.73 1.58
CA CYS A 27 15.44 -8.55 1.55
C CYS A 27 16.30 -7.27 1.45
N PRO A 28 16.08 -6.38 0.46
CA PRO A 28 16.92 -5.22 0.18
C PRO A 28 16.64 -4.04 1.13
N LEU A 29 16.53 -4.32 2.43
CA LEU A 29 16.42 -3.30 3.46
C LEU A 29 17.69 -2.45 3.52
N PRO A 30 17.58 -1.13 3.71
CA PRO A 30 18.74 -0.30 4.03
C PRO A 30 19.53 -0.88 5.22
N ALA A 31 20.87 -0.84 5.15
CA ALA A 31 21.72 -1.56 6.11
C ALA A 31 21.47 -1.15 7.57
N ARG A 32 21.18 0.13 7.81
CA ARG A 32 20.92 0.67 9.17
C ARG A 32 19.45 0.64 9.57
N LEU A 33 18.52 0.30 8.65
CA LEU A 33 17.09 0.37 8.93
C LEU A 33 16.70 -0.63 10.01
N ARG A 34 16.04 -0.14 11.06
CA ARG A 34 15.46 -0.97 12.13
C ARG A 34 14.26 -0.27 12.75
N CYS A 35 13.31 -1.01 13.28
CA CYS A 35 12.26 -0.46 14.13
C CYS A 35 12.79 -0.33 15.56
N VAL A 36 12.52 0.81 16.20
CA VAL A 36 12.93 1.08 17.57
C VAL A 36 11.69 1.39 18.40
N LEU A 37 11.42 0.51 19.38
CA LEU A 37 10.25 0.64 20.24
C LEU A 37 10.37 1.88 21.13
N ASP A 38 9.27 2.63 21.18
CA ASP A 38 9.07 3.80 22.01
C ASP A 38 10.19 4.87 21.87
N ALA A 39 10.84 4.89 20.70
CA ALA A 39 11.79 5.94 20.37
C ALA A 39 11.06 7.27 20.13
N GLU A 40 11.57 8.34 20.73
CA GLU A 40 11.12 9.70 20.47
C GLU A 40 12.04 10.34 19.41
N PRO A 41 11.53 10.68 18.21
CA PRO A 41 12.38 11.29 17.19
C PRO A 41 12.68 12.76 17.54
N ASP A 42 13.95 13.14 17.48
CA ASP A 42 14.41 14.51 17.69
C ASP A 42 14.06 15.46 16.53
N ALA A 43 13.49 14.92 15.44
CA ALA A 43 13.21 15.65 14.21
C ALA A 43 11.87 15.18 13.62
N TYR A 44 11.50 15.79 12.50
CA TYR A 44 10.39 15.29 11.68
C TYR A 44 10.61 13.82 11.32
N TYR A 45 9.57 12.99 11.47
CA TYR A 45 9.62 11.52 11.37
C TYR A 45 10.43 11.00 10.18
N GLU A 46 10.16 11.51 8.98
CA GLU A 46 10.85 11.07 7.77
C GLU A 46 12.34 11.46 7.79
N SER A 47 12.67 12.62 8.38
CA SER A 47 14.06 13.06 8.52
C SER A 47 14.83 12.24 9.54
N HIS A 48 14.18 11.84 10.61
CA HIS A 48 14.76 10.93 11.60
C HIS A 48 15.12 9.59 10.94
N ILE A 49 14.20 8.97 10.19
CA ILE A 49 14.47 7.72 9.47
C ILE A 49 15.63 7.90 8.48
N ALA A 50 15.64 8.99 7.71
CA ALA A 50 16.69 9.22 6.71
C ALA A 50 18.09 9.37 7.34
N SER A 51 18.20 10.03 8.48
CA SER A 51 19.49 10.31 9.14
C SER A 51 20.00 9.14 9.99
N THR A 52 19.11 8.45 10.70
CA THR A 52 19.49 7.40 11.66
C THR A 52 19.30 5.98 11.13
N GLY A 53 18.32 5.78 10.23
CA GLY A 53 17.81 4.47 9.84
C GLY A 53 16.85 3.88 10.88
N GLU A 54 16.44 4.64 11.88
CA GLU A 54 15.52 4.18 12.92
C GLU A 54 14.09 4.55 12.56
N VAL A 55 13.20 3.57 12.59
CA VAL A 55 11.75 3.74 12.43
C VAL A 55 11.14 3.75 13.81
N PRO A 56 10.76 4.92 14.35
CA PRO A 56 10.08 5.02 15.64
C PRO A 56 8.80 4.19 15.61
N THR A 57 8.66 3.29 16.57
CA THR A 57 7.59 2.28 16.62
C THR A 57 7.04 2.25 18.04
N ARG A 58 5.78 2.60 18.23
CA ARG A 58 5.13 2.55 19.54
C ARG A 58 4.85 1.11 19.94
N SER A 59 5.06 0.79 21.22
CA SER A 59 4.67 -0.51 21.76
C SER A 59 3.16 -0.71 21.70
N ALA A 60 2.72 -1.94 21.48
CA ALA A 60 1.31 -2.32 21.44
C ALA A 60 0.44 -1.46 20.50
N ASN A 61 0.98 -1.01 19.39
CA ASN A 61 0.32 -0.14 18.44
C ASN A 61 0.23 -0.81 17.06
N TRP A 62 -0.99 -1.07 16.58
CA TRP A 62 -1.24 -1.74 15.30
C TRP A 62 -0.74 -0.94 14.10
N HIS A 63 -0.92 0.39 14.11
CA HIS A 63 -0.47 1.26 13.03
C HIS A 63 1.03 1.13 12.79
N ASP A 64 1.83 1.27 13.86
CA ASP A 64 3.28 1.20 13.78
C ASP A 64 3.76 -0.22 13.46
N TRP A 65 3.04 -1.23 13.95
CA TRP A 65 3.30 -2.62 13.62
C TRP A 65 3.09 -2.89 12.13
N PHE A 66 1.98 -2.44 11.56
CA PHE A 66 1.75 -2.58 10.12
C PHE A 66 2.74 -1.76 9.30
N ASN A 67 3.21 -0.61 9.80
CA ASN A 67 4.30 0.13 9.17
C ASN A 67 5.61 -0.67 9.15
N ALA A 68 5.97 -1.34 10.24
CA ALA A 68 7.13 -2.24 10.27
C ALA A 68 7.02 -3.38 9.25
N LEU A 69 5.83 -3.98 9.13
CA LEU A 69 5.55 -5.01 8.11
C LEU A 69 5.60 -4.46 6.68
N ALA A 70 5.13 -3.23 6.45
CA ALA A 70 5.23 -2.56 5.16
C ALA A 70 6.70 -2.33 4.74
N TRP A 71 7.59 -1.97 5.68
CA TRP A 71 9.02 -1.88 5.42
C TRP A 71 9.65 -3.22 5.01
N LEU A 72 9.15 -4.33 5.55
CA LEU A 72 9.62 -5.68 5.19
C LEU A 72 9.07 -6.17 3.86
N ALA A 73 7.83 -5.81 3.53
CA ALA A 73 7.17 -6.21 2.29
C ALA A 73 7.60 -5.37 1.08
N TYR A 74 7.85 -4.06 1.31
CA TYR A 74 8.12 -3.07 0.26
C TYR A 74 9.33 -2.18 0.58
N PRO A 75 10.52 -2.77 0.82
CA PRO A 75 11.69 -2.02 1.29
C PRO A 75 12.20 -0.97 0.31
N ARG A 76 12.13 -1.23 -1.00
CA ARG A 76 12.55 -0.27 -2.05
C ARG A 76 11.57 0.89 -2.15
N LEU A 77 10.27 0.57 -2.20
CA LEU A 77 9.22 1.59 -2.26
C LEU A 77 9.24 2.48 -1.02
N LYS A 78 9.32 1.91 0.18
CA LYS A 78 9.39 2.68 1.44
C LYS A 78 10.63 3.56 1.48
N THR A 79 11.78 3.05 1.04
CA THR A 79 13.02 3.85 0.92
C THR A 79 12.84 5.00 -0.07
N ALA A 80 12.24 4.74 -1.23
CA ALA A 80 11.99 5.77 -2.24
C ALA A 80 10.97 6.82 -1.77
N LEU A 81 9.93 6.43 -1.03
CA LEU A 81 8.97 7.35 -0.40
C LEU A 81 9.66 8.26 0.61
N ASN A 82 10.48 7.71 1.51
CA ASN A 82 11.24 8.50 2.48
C ASN A 82 12.20 9.48 1.77
N ALA A 83 12.97 9.03 0.77
CA ALA A 83 13.84 9.88 -0.01
C ALA A 83 13.08 11.01 -0.73
N ARG A 84 11.88 10.74 -1.22
CA ARG A 84 11.00 11.72 -1.87
C ARG A 84 10.53 12.81 -0.90
N HIS A 85 10.18 12.44 0.33
CA HIS A 85 9.86 13.39 1.39
C HIS A 85 11.06 14.29 1.70
N GLN A 86 12.29 13.72 1.81
CA GLN A 86 13.51 14.48 2.05
C GLN A 86 13.81 15.46 0.91
N ALA A 87 13.70 15.03 -0.34
CA ALA A 87 13.94 15.87 -1.51
C ALA A 87 12.99 17.07 -1.57
N ALA A 88 11.71 16.86 -1.29
CA ALA A 88 10.70 17.92 -1.27
C ALA A 88 10.94 18.92 -0.12
N MET A 89 11.35 18.46 1.05
CA MET A 89 11.72 19.35 2.17
C MET A 89 12.98 20.15 1.85
N ALA A 90 14.00 19.53 1.25
CA ALA A 90 15.25 20.21 0.84
C ALA A 90 15.01 21.28 -0.25
N ALA A 91 14.00 21.09 -1.11
CA ALA A 91 13.58 22.07 -2.11
C ALA A 91 12.82 23.28 -1.51
N GLY A 92 12.68 23.37 -0.19
CA GLY A 92 12.06 24.49 0.49
C GLY A 92 10.53 24.46 0.47
N GLU A 93 9.90 23.33 0.26
CA GLU A 93 8.45 23.16 0.43
C GLU A 93 8.07 23.35 1.90
N ALA A 94 7.94 24.63 2.31
CA ALA A 94 7.47 24.98 3.66
C ALA A 94 6.05 24.51 3.96
N ARG A 95 5.24 24.26 2.92
CA ARG A 95 3.92 23.63 2.99
C ARG A 95 3.94 22.28 2.26
N ARG A 96 3.11 21.35 2.71
CA ARG A 96 2.89 20.06 2.07
C ARG A 96 2.40 20.29 0.63
N GLY A 97 3.22 19.99 -0.36
CA GLY A 97 2.88 20.07 -1.78
C GLY A 97 2.28 18.76 -2.31
N PRO A 98 1.75 18.77 -3.55
CA PRO A 98 1.07 17.61 -4.12
C PRO A 98 1.95 16.34 -4.21
N ILE A 99 3.25 16.50 -4.34
CA ILE A 99 4.21 15.39 -4.33
C ILE A 99 4.23 14.70 -2.96
N ARG A 100 4.34 15.48 -1.87
CA ARG A 100 4.33 14.94 -0.51
C ARG A 100 2.97 14.38 -0.13
N ASP A 101 1.89 15.03 -0.55
CA ASP A 101 0.52 14.55 -0.30
C ASP A 101 0.27 13.20 -0.97
N SER A 102 0.71 13.02 -2.23
CA SER A 102 0.56 11.74 -2.93
C SER A 102 1.41 10.63 -2.29
N ALA A 103 2.64 10.96 -1.87
CA ALA A 103 3.52 10.01 -1.18
C ALA A 103 2.90 9.57 0.17
N THR A 104 2.40 10.52 0.97
CA THR A 104 1.71 10.20 2.23
C THR A 104 0.46 9.36 2.00
N LEU A 105 -0.38 9.71 1.01
CA LEU A 105 -1.58 8.94 0.71
C LEU A 105 -1.27 7.50 0.30
N LEU A 106 -0.18 7.29 -0.45
CA LEU A 106 0.27 5.94 -0.80
C LEU A 106 0.78 5.21 0.44
N ASP A 107 1.56 5.87 1.29
CA ASP A 107 2.16 5.27 2.48
C ASP A 107 1.14 4.92 3.57
N GLU A 108 0.05 5.68 3.67
CA GLU A 108 -1.02 5.47 4.65
C GLU A 108 -2.12 4.53 4.12
N CYS A 109 -2.67 4.83 2.95
CA CYS A 109 -3.88 4.20 2.43
C CYS A 109 -3.69 3.56 1.05
N GLY A 110 -2.44 3.38 0.60
CA GLY A 110 -2.13 2.88 -0.73
C GLY A 110 -2.41 1.39 -0.92
N ILE A 111 -2.89 1.07 -2.12
CA ILE A 111 -3.04 -0.30 -2.61
C ILE A 111 -2.41 -0.36 -3.99
N LEU A 112 -1.44 -1.22 -4.18
CA LEU A 112 -0.92 -1.54 -5.51
C LEU A 112 -1.91 -2.47 -6.20
N ILE A 113 -2.33 -2.08 -7.40
CA ILE A 113 -3.27 -2.86 -8.22
C ILE A 113 -2.53 -3.29 -9.49
N PRO A 114 -1.84 -4.44 -9.47
CA PRO A 114 -1.34 -5.04 -10.69
C PRO A 114 -2.49 -5.49 -11.58
N TYR A 115 -2.40 -5.20 -12.87
CA TYR A 115 -3.37 -5.62 -13.87
C TYR A 115 -2.68 -6.01 -15.18
N ALA A 116 -3.17 -7.06 -15.85
CA ALA A 116 -2.70 -7.48 -17.16
C ALA A 116 -3.58 -6.96 -18.30
N GLU A 117 -4.84 -6.65 -18.03
CA GLU A 117 -5.80 -6.17 -19.02
C GLU A 117 -6.30 -4.77 -18.67
N THR A 118 -6.19 -3.85 -19.62
CA THR A 118 -6.54 -2.41 -19.43
C THR A 118 -8.01 -2.18 -19.08
N ALA A 119 -8.90 -3.11 -19.41
CA ALA A 119 -10.32 -3.03 -19.06
C ALA A 119 -10.56 -2.91 -17.56
N HIS A 120 -9.73 -3.60 -16.73
CA HIS A 120 -9.82 -3.55 -15.27
C HIS A 120 -9.38 -2.19 -14.72
N ALA A 121 -8.26 -1.67 -15.21
CA ALA A 121 -7.76 -0.34 -14.84
C ALA A 121 -8.76 0.75 -15.21
N GLN A 122 -9.37 0.66 -16.39
CA GLN A 122 -10.42 1.58 -16.83
C GLN A 122 -11.68 1.47 -15.97
N ALA A 123 -12.05 0.26 -15.53
CA ALA A 123 -13.20 0.07 -14.65
C ALA A 123 -12.99 0.76 -13.29
N ILE A 124 -11.75 0.71 -12.74
CA ILE A 124 -11.40 1.41 -11.50
C ILE A 124 -11.41 2.93 -11.72
N ASP A 125 -10.72 3.42 -12.74
CA ASP A 125 -10.62 4.86 -13.04
C ASP A 125 -11.99 5.49 -13.26
N GLN A 126 -12.88 4.76 -13.94
CA GLN A 126 -14.25 5.19 -14.25
C GLN A 126 -15.25 4.82 -13.15
N MET A 127 -14.80 4.25 -12.02
CA MET A 127 -15.66 3.81 -10.91
C MET A 127 -16.83 2.93 -11.36
N ARG A 128 -16.58 2.04 -12.33
CA ARG A 128 -17.57 1.06 -12.83
C ARG A 128 -17.56 -0.19 -11.94
N TRP A 129 -18.03 -0.02 -10.72
CA TRP A 129 -17.88 -1.02 -9.67
C TRP A 129 -18.60 -2.35 -9.97
N SER A 130 -19.83 -2.29 -10.50
CA SER A 130 -20.55 -3.50 -10.90
C SER A 130 -19.81 -4.27 -12.01
N THR A 131 -19.24 -3.56 -12.99
CA THR A 131 -18.39 -4.18 -14.02
C THR A 131 -17.16 -4.84 -13.38
N LEU A 132 -16.46 -4.13 -12.50
CA LEU A 132 -15.24 -4.61 -11.87
C LEU A 132 -15.47 -5.84 -10.98
N TRP A 133 -16.54 -5.85 -10.19
CA TRP A 133 -16.72 -6.84 -9.13
C TRP A 133 -17.81 -7.89 -9.39
N LEU A 134 -18.66 -7.69 -10.38
CA LEU A 134 -19.61 -8.70 -10.81
C LEU A 134 -19.19 -9.31 -12.15
N THR A 135 -19.02 -8.49 -13.19
CA THR A 135 -18.67 -8.99 -14.54
C THR A 135 -17.25 -9.59 -14.54
N HIS A 136 -16.29 -8.89 -13.95
CA HIS A 136 -14.88 -9.30 -13.88
C HIS A 136 -14.50 -9.99 -12.57
N ARG A 137 -15.46 -10.52 -11.81
CA ARG A 137 -15.19 -11.15 -10.52
C ARG A 137 -14.21 -12.33 -10.62
N ALA A 138 -14.32 -13.13 -11.66
CA ALA A 138 -13.46 -14.30 -11.87
C ALA A 138 -12.02 -13.95 -12.26
N ASP A 139 -11.75 -12.71 -12.63
CA ASP A 139 -10.44 -12.22 -13.06
C ASP A 139 -9.53 -11.87 -11.85
N TRP A 140 -10.13 -11.64 -10.68
CA TRP A 140 -9.40 -11.34 -9.45
C TRP A 140 -8.51 -12.50 -9.02
N GLY A 141 -7.24 -12.20 -8.74
CA GLY A 141 -6.18 -13.16 -8.48
C GLY A 141 -5.56 -13.81 -9.72
N ARG A 142 -6.08 -13.50 -10.95
CA ARG A 142 -5.67 -14.13 -12.21
C ARG A 142 -5.14 -13.14 -13.26
N VAL A 143 -5.73 -11.96 -13.37
CA VAL A 143 -5.33 -10.87 -14.30
C VAL A 143 -5.41 -9.49 -13.66
N ILE A 144 -5.96 -9.41 -12.46
CA ILE A 144 -5.97 -8.25 -11.57
C ILE A 144 -5.88 -8.75 -10.13
N ASP A 145 -5.22 -7.99 -9.25
CA ASP A 145 -5.16 -8.31 -7.82
C ASP A 145 -4.90 -7.04 -7.00
N ALA A 146 -4.97 -7.13 -5.65
CA ALA A 146 -4.79 -6.01 -4.75
C ALA A 146 -3.75 -6.31 -3.66
N TYR A 147 -2.78 -5.41 -3.50
CA TYR A 147 -1.68 -5.53 -2.54
C TYR A 147 -1.60 -4.28 -1.68
N PRO A 148 -2.03 -4.30 -0.42
CA PRO A 148 -1.89 -3.16 0.48
C PRO A 148 -0.42 -2.81 0.68
N VAL A 149 -0.08 -1.54 0.51
CA VAL A 149 1.21 -0.95 0.87
C VAL A 149 1.04 0.05 2.00
N GLY A 150 -0.10 0.74 2.02
CA GLY A 150 -0.45 1.69 3.06
C GLY A 150 -0.70 0.99 4.39
N HIS A 151 0.02 1.40 5.41
CA HIS A 151 0.01 0.73 6.71
C HIS A 151 -1.20 1.06 7.59
N ALA A 152 -1.93 2.15 7.32
CA ALA A 152 -3.18 2.44 7.99
C ALA A 152 -4.36 1.56 7.50
N LEU A 153 -4.30 1.02 6.27
CA LEU A 153 -5.38 0.17 5.75
C LEU A 153 -5.56 -1.13 6.54
N PRO A 154 -4.50 -1.92 6.83
CA PRO A 154 -4.63 -3.13 7.64
C PRO A 154 -5.14 -2.82 9.05
N GLU A 155 -4.75 -1.67 9.64
CA GLU A 155 -5.27 -1.23 10.93
C GLU A 155 -6.79 -1.00 10.86
N MET A 156 -7.26 -0.25 9.86
CA MET A 156 -8.69 -0.01 9.66
C MET A 156 -9.47 -1.30 9.37
N LEU A 157 -8.84 -2.29 8.73
CA LEU A 157 -9.43 -3.61 8.46
C LEU A 157 -9.56 -4.50 9.70
N LEU A 158 -8.97 -4.14 10.84
CA LEU A 158 -9.25 -4.82 12.11
C LEU A 158 -10.70 -4.59 12.58
N ALA A 159 -11.30 -3.45 12.21
CA ALA A 159 -12.69 -3.12 12.48
C ALA A 159 -13.33 -2.51 11.22
N PRO A 160 -13.61 -3.31 10.17
CA PRO A 160 -14.04 -2.81 8.88
C PRO A 160 -15.44 -2.18 8.95
N PHE A 161 -15.64 -1.09 8.21
CA PHE A 161 -16.91 -0.38 8.13
C PHE A 161 -17.26 -0.03 6.68
N ILE A 162 -18.54 0.03 6.37
CA ILE A 162 -19.01 0.50 5.05
C ILE A 162 -18.61 1.96 4.86
N GLY A 163 -17.85 2.25 3.80
CA GLY A 163 -17.21 3.54 3.55
C GLY A 163 -15.69 3.47 3.48
N LEU A 164 -15.09 2.37 3.96
CA LEU A 164 -13.65 2.18 3.97
C LEU A 164 -13.07 2.18 2.54
N THR A 165 -12.26 3.19 2.24
CA THR A 165 -11.74 3.46 0.89
C THR A 165 -10.23 3.58 0.92
N GLY A 166 -9.56 2.78 0.10
CA GLY A 166 -8.12 2.88 -0.15
C GLY A 166 -7.79 3.78 -1.33
N LYS A 167 -6.49 3.91 -1.61
CA LYS A 167 -5.90 4.67 -2.70
C LYS A 167 -5.19 3.73 -3.66
N ALA A 168 -5.88 3.35 -4.74
CA ALA A 168 -5.38 2.41 -5.74
C ALA A 168 -4.33 3.08 -6.64
N TRP A 169 -3.16 2.46 -6.73
CA TRP A 169 -2.16 2.76 -7.73
C TRP A 169 -2.14 1.65 -8.77
N LEU A 170 -2.55 1.97 -10.00
CA LEU A 170 -2.70 1.02 -11.09
C LEU A 170 -1.33 0.75 -11.73
N LEU A 171 -0.90 -0.52 -11.72
CA LEU A 171 0.42 -0.94 -12.20
C LEU A 171 0.25 -2.02 -13.27
N PRO A 172 0.54 -1.74 -14.56
CA PRO A 172 0.49 -2.76 -15.59
C PRO A 172 1.60 -3.79 -15.38
N VAL A 173 1.22 -5.08 -15.48
CA VAL A 173 2.10 -6.24 -15.38
C VAL A 173 1.80 -7.22 -16.52
N GLN A 174 2.72 -8.17 -16.74
CA GLN A 174 2.46 -9.27 -17.67
C GLN A 174 1.52 -10.31 -17.04
N THR A 175 0.77 -11.05 -17.86
CA THR A 175 -0.23 -12.01 -17.38
C THR A 175 0.39 -13.13 -16.51
N ASP A 176 1.62 -13.55 -16.81
CA ASP A 176 2.34 -14.57 -16.03
C ASP A 176 2.63 -14.17 -14.58
N PHE A 177 2.66 -12.86 -14.28
CA PHE A 177 2.80 -12.34 -12.91
C PHE A 177 1.86 -13.03 -11.93
N PHE A 178 0.61 -13.26 -12.31
CA PHE A 178 -0.41 -13.83 -11.42
C PHE A 178 -0.19 -15.32 -11.13
N SER A 179 0.64 -16.00 -11.90
CA SER A 179 1.04 -17.39 -11.66
C SER A 179 2.23 -17.52 -10.70
N TRP A 180 2.95 -16.43 -10.41
CA TRP A 180 4.14 -16.47 -9.57
C TRP A 180 3.78 -16.67 -8.09
N PRO A 181 4.69 -17.25 -7.29
CA PRO A 181 4.55 -17.28 -5.84
C PRO A 181 4.42 -15.88 -5.24
N LEU A 182 3.64 -15.72 -4.16
CA LEU A 182 3.38 -14.43 -3.51
C LEU A 182 4.68 -13.65 -3.21
N ALA A 183 5.70 -14.32 -2.70
CA ALA A 183 6.98 -13.67 -2.39
C ALA A 183 7.62 -13.03 -3.63
N GLN A 184 7.56 -13.69 -4.78
CA GLN A 184 8.08 -13.16 -6.05
C GLN A 184 7.23 -11.99 -6.55
N ARG A 185 5.90 -12.09 -6.42
CA ARG A 185 4.99 -10.97 -6.76
C ARG A 185 5.28 -9.73 -5.93
N LEU A 186 5.50 -9.88 -4.62
CA LEU A 186 5.83 -8.77 -3.72
C LEU A 186 7.15 -8.11 -4.10
N VAL A 187 8.21 -8.90 -4.36
CA VAL A 187 9.52 -8.37 -4.80
C VAL A 187 9.39 -7.59 -6.11
N HIS A 188 8.62 -8.12 -7.07
CA HIS A 188 8.39 -7.44 -8.34
C HIS A 188 7.61 -6.14 -8.17
N LEU A 189 6.54 -6.14 -7.37
CA LEU A 189 5.72 -4.94 -7.11
C LEU A 189 6.51 -3.87 -6.35
N ASP A 190 7.35 -4.27 -5.38
CA ASP A 190 8.22 -3.36 -4.66
C ASP A 190 9.17 -2.62 -5.60
N GLN A 191 9.82 -3.36 -6.52
CA GLN A 191 10.71 -2.77 -7.52
C GLN A 191 9.93 -1.90 -8.51
N LEU A 192 8.85 -2.41 -9.08
CA LEU A 192 8.05 -1.71 -10.09
C LEU A 192 7.47 -0.40 -9.54
N ALA A 193 6.95 -0.43 -8.31
CA ALA A 193 6.40 0.76 -7.67
C ALA A 193 7.51 1.78 -7.31
N ALA A 194 8.66 1.32 -6.81
CA ALA A 194 9.79 2.20 -6.55
C ALA A 194 10.29 2.90 -7.83
N ASP A 195 10.46 2.17 -8.93
CA ASP A 195 10.92 2.71 -10.21
C ASP A 195 9.93 3.72 -10.81
N ARG A 196 8.64 3.49 -10.61
CA ARG A 196 7.55 4.34 -11.13
C ARG A 196 7.11 5.44 -10.17
N LEU A 197 7.68 5.55 -9.00
CA LEU A 197 7.26 6.53 -7.98
C LEU A 197 7.27 7.97 -8.51
N HIS A 198 8.15 8.30 -9.47
CA HIS A 198 8.21 9.61 -10.12
C HIS A 198 6.90 9.99 -10.85
N GLN A 199 6.09 9.00 -11.27
CA GLN A 199 4.79 9.22 -11.93
C GLN A 199 3.69 9.65 -10.95
N LEU A 200 3.91 9.44 -9.64
CA LEU A 200 2.98 9.81 -8.58
C LEU A 200 3.22 11.27 -8.15
N ASP A 201 3.01 12.19 -9.06
CA ASP A 201 3.28 13.63 -8.90
C ASP A 201 2.17 14.40 -8.16
N ARG A 202 0.99 13.80 -7.99
CA ARG A 202 -0.19 14.40 -7.36
C ARG A 202 -1.18 13.34 -6.86
N PRO A 203 -2.01 13.67 -5.83
CA PRO A 203 -2.98 12.75 -5.25
C PRO A 203 -3.96 12.12 -6.25
N SER A 204 -4.31 12.83 -7.32
CA SER A 204 -5.25 12.33 -8.34
C SER A 204 -4.71 11.19 -9.21
N ARG A 205 -3.42 10.84 -9.06
CA ARG A 205 -2.84 9.62 -9.65
C ARG A 205 -3.25 8.35 -8.90
N LEU A 206 -3.81 8.50 -7.72
CA LEU A 206 -4.33 7.41 -6.90
C LEU A 206 -5.85 7.40 -6.99
N ALA A 207 -6.41 6.35 -7.59
CA ALA A 207 -7.85 6.19 -7.70
C ALA A 207 -8.47 5.83 -6.32
N PRO A 208 -9.62 6.41 -5.94
CA PRO A 208 -10.33 5.91 -4.77
C PRO A 208 -10.83 4.50 -5.05
N LEU A 209 -10.66 3.57 -4.10
CA LEU A 209 -11.10 2.18 -4.23
C LEU A 209 -11.86 1.76 -2.97
N PRO A 210 -13.18 1.49 -3.06
CA PRO A 210 -13.96 0.89 -1.98
C PRO A 210 -13.45 -0.53 -1.68
N ILE A 211 -12.59 -0.68 -0.67
CA ILE A 211 -11.79 -1.90 -0.50
C ILE A 211 -12.59 -3.12 -0.07
N LEU A 212 -13.74 -2.93 0.59
CA LEU A 212 -14.63 -4.06 0.92
C LEU A 212 -15.35 -4.63 -0.32
N GLY A 213 -15.23 -3.96 -1.47
CA GLY A 213 -15.65 -4.49 -2.76
C GLY A 213 -14.73 -5.56 -3.32
N ILE A 214 -13.45 -5.57 -2.93
CA ILE A 214 -12.48 -6.56 -3.40
C ILE A 214 -12.96 -7.97 -3.01
N PRO A 215 -13.02 -8.94 -3.94
CA PRO A 215 -13.51 -10.28 -3.64
C PRO A 215 -12.79 -10.92 -2.45
N GLY A 216 -13.57 -11.34 -1.45
CA GLY A 216 -13.03 -11.98 -0.23
C GLY A 216 -12.54 -11.03 0.86
N TRP A 217 -12.58 -9.69 0.66
CA TRP A 217 -12.15 -8.72 1.68
C TRP A 217 -13.28 -8.27 2.62
N HIS A 218 -14.48 -8.71 2.37
CA HIS A 218 -15.64 -8.48 3.23
C HIS A 218 -16.19 -9.81 3.73
N ALA A 219 -16.48 -9.90 5.03
CA ALA A 219 -17.01 -11.12 5.65
C ALA A 219 -18.47 -11.43 5.26
N GLY A 220 -19.21 -10.40 4.81
CA GLY A 220 -20.58 -10.55 4.33
C GLY A 220 -20.67 -11.00 2.88
N VAL A 221 -21.91 -11.24 2.43
CA VAL A 221 -22.18 -11.61 1.04
C VAL A 221 -21.87 -10.44 0.11
N GLN A 222 -21.03 -10.68 -0.89
CA GLN A 222 -20.66 -9.72 -1.93
C GLN A 222 -21.42 -10.05 -3.23
N ASP A 223 -22.71 -9.83 -3.24
CA ASP A 223 -23.63 -10.03 -4.38
C ASP A 223 -24.01 -8.74 -5.08
N ALA A 224 -24.95 -8.80 -6.01
CA ALA A 224 -25.42 -7.65 -6.76
C ALA A 224 -26.03 -6.56 -5.86
N ASP A 225 -26.74 -6.94 -4.81
CA ASP A 225 -27.37 -6.01 -3.87
C ASP A 225 -26.34 -5.27 -3.03
N PHE A 226 -25.27 -5.97 -2.59
CA PHE A 226 -24.14 -5.33 -1.93
C PHE A 226 -23.50 -4.26 -2.80
N TYR A 227 -23.22 -4.57 -4.07
CA TYR A 227 -22.59 -3.63 -5.01
C TYR A 227 -23.54 -2.54 -5.53
N ALA A 228 -24.87 -2.69 -5.35
CA ALA A 228 -25.84 -1.67 -5.65
C ALA A 228 -25.89 -0.52 -4.64
N ASN A 229 -25.20 -0.64 -3.50
CA ASN A 229 -25.10 0.41 -2.49
C ASN A 229 -24.27 1.60 -2.99
N THR A 230 -24.91 2.54 -3.70
CA THR A 230 -24.25 3.72 -4.27
C THR A 230 -23.73 4.73 -3.24
N ALA A 231 -24.11 4.62 -1.98
CA ALA A 231 -23.52 5.43 -0.91
C ALA A 231 -22.06 5.02 -0.63
N TYR A 232 -21.73 3.75 -0.86
CA TYR A 232 -20.37 3.22 -0.77
C TYR A 232 -19.70 3.10 -2.14
N PHE A 233 -20.37 2.48 -3.09
CA PHE A 233 -19.89 2.29 -4.45
C PHE A 233 -20.32 3.47 -5.34
N CYS A 234 -19.88 4.67 -4.96
CA CYS A 234 -20.22 5.89 -5.69
C CYS A 234 -19.80 5.79 -7.17
N PRO A 235 -20.72 5.98 -8.13
CA PRO A 235 -20.34 6.05 -9.54
C PRO A 235 -19.53 7.31 -9.84
N SER A 236 -18.67 7.24 -10.84
CA SER A 236 -17.90 8.42 -11.28
C SER A 236 -18.83 9.54 -11.74
N ARG A 237 -18.54 10.77 -11.28
CA ARG A 237 -19.14 12.00 -11.79
C ARG A 237 -18.23 12.69 -12.83
N ARG A 238 -17.05 12.13 -13.10
CA ARG A 238 -16.05 12.69 -14.04
C ARG A 238 -16.16 12.00 -15.40
N ALA A 239 -15.88 12.75 -16.46
CA ALA A 239 -15.56 12.14 -17.74
C ALA A 239 -14.32 11.23 -17.58
N PRO A 240 -14.22 10.12 -18.34
CA PRO A 240 -13.08 9.23 -18.26
C PRO A 240 -11.76 10.00 -18.41
N SER A 241 -10.82 9.81 -17.48
CA SER A 241 -9.47 10.34 -17.67
C SER A 241 -8.78 9.47 -18.72
N VAL A 242 -8.18 10.11 -19.72
CA VAL A 242 -7.36 9.41 -20.72
C VAL A 242 -6.02 9.10 -20.04
N TRP A 243 -5.87 7.90 -19.51
CA TRP A 243 -4.55 7.36 -19.16
C TRP A 243 -3.85 7.08 -20.50
N ALA A 244 -2.95 8.02 -20.90
CA ALA A 244 -2.05 7.77 -22.01
C ALA A 244 -1.18 6.55 -21.70
N ALA A 245 -1.09 5.67 -22.68
CA ALA A 245 -0.26 4.45 -22.68
C ALA A 245 1.22 4.74 -22.41
#